data_30225e63ece1cd25c4a2f31844365d7f
#
_entry.id   30225e63ece1cd25c4a2f31844365d7f
#
_cell.length_a   1.000
_cell.length_b   1.000
_cell.length_c   1.000
_cell.angle_alpha   90.00
_cell.angle_beta   90.00
_cell.angle_gamma   90.00
#
_symmetry.space_group_name_H-M   'P 1'
#
loop_
_entity.id
_entity.type
_entity.pdbx_description
1 polymer ?
#
loop_
_entity_poly.entity_id
_entity_poly.type
_entity_poly.pdbx_seq_one_letter_code
_entity_poly.pdbx_strand_id
1 'polypeptide(L)'
;KQYLNGKLVASYSQKYKTIRTIKNVEENKAEIEDDYYYYNVNKFLANNEILQITDNDIITYYRDSNGVMDVQNDQKIPSIRNAPYFPDHSIVPGDKWNSSATEVQDIYNDNTLSFFPIDVSYEFIGYDETGDKKIAKILYQYHLKAKNDFTNKIDNRILYIDGVSKTLMFFDAENGTRTKEIYERQYFIKTKNGEYVLNFEITDSGERIWTPIELMKKEELVDDIKKDFEENSIKDATVEKDDIGLKITLQNIRFAPESSKLEPSEIERLDSISNILEKYKGKSILVVGHTTDRGTERGRKILSQERAKSVAEYLIIREAVDRSKLSYYGKGGDEPIADNNTEEGLNLNRRVEIFILEE
;
A
#
# COMPACT_ATOMS: atom_id res chain seq x y z
N LYS A 1 -14.46 -13.31 3.14
CA LYS A 1 -15.00 -14.22 4.16
C LYS A 1 -14.26 -15.54 4.09
N GLN A 2 -14.02 -16.17 5.22
CA GLN A 2 -13.32 -17.43 5.32
C GLN A 2 -14.17 -18.43 6.12
N TYR A 3 -14.31 -19.64 5.60
CA TYR A 3 -15.03 -20.73 6.23
C TYR A 3 -14.10 -21.90 6.47
N LEU A 4 -14.24 -22.56 7.60
CA LEU A 4 -13.53 -23.78 7.95
C LEU A 4 -14.55 -24.90 8.17
N ASN A 5 -14.46 -25.98 7.39
CA ASN A 5 -15.41 -27.09 7.41
C ASN A 5 -16.88 -26.61 7.36
N GLY A 6 -17.18 -25.61 6.52
CA GLY A 6 -18.50 -25.03 6.33
C GLY A 6 -18.95 -24.02 7.38
N LYS A 7 -18.16 -23.74 8.42
CA LYS A 7 -18.47 -22.73 9.43
C LYS A 7 -17.68 -21.45 9.17
N LEU A 8 -18.35 -20.29 9.20
CA LEU A 8 -17.70 -18.98 9.09
C LEU A 8 -16.74 -18.79 10.26
N VAL A 9 -15.45 -18.63 9.98
CA VAL A 9 -14.38 -18.43 11.00
C VAL A 9 -13.82 -17.02 10.96
N ALA A 10 -13.84 -16.34 9.79
CA ALA A 10 -13.40 -14.97 9.68
C ALA A 10 -14.22 -14.20 8.62
N SER A 11 -14.49 -12.94 8.92
CA SER A 11 -14.98 -11.97 7.94
C SER A 11 -14.26 -10.66 8.23
N TYR A 12 -13.52 -10.17 7.26
CA TYR A 12 -12.76 -8.94 7.39
C TYR A 12 -12.86 -8.11 6.12
N SER A 13 -12.68 -6.81 6.27
CA SER A 13 -12.45 -5.89 5.16
C SER A 13 -11.01 -5.40 5.23
N GLN A 14 -10.38 -5.31 4.10
CA GLN A 14 -9.03 -4.79 3.97
C GLN A 14 -9.06 -3.58 3.04
N LYS A 15 -8.34 -2.53 3.40
CA LYS A 15 -8.07 -1.39 2.54
C LYS A 15 -6.56 -1.27 2.41
N TYR A 16 -6.09 -1.04 1.21
CA TYR A 16 -4.70 -0.68 0.96
C TYR A 16 -4.64 0.47 -0.04
N LYS A 17 -3.58 1.22 0.01
CA LYS A 17 -3.18 2.20 -1.00
C LYS A 17 -1.85 1.74 -1.57
N THR A 18 -1.68 1.82 -2.88
CA THR A 18 -0.40 1.56 -3.52
C THR A 18 0.02 2.83 -4.24
N ILE A 19 1.24 3.25 -3.99
CA ILE A 19 1.90 4.30 -4.78
C ILE A 19 2.82 3.58 -5.75
N ARG A 20 2.62 3.82 -7.05
CA ARG A 20 3.43 3.24 -8.11
C ARG A 20 4.37 4.28 -8.67
N THR A 21 5.65 3.98 -8.67
CA THR A 21 6.69 4.78 -9.29
C THR A 21 7.32 4.01 -10.45
N ILE A 22 7.43 4.63 -11.61
CA ILE A 22 8.20 4.11 -12.74
C ILE A 22 9.61 4.66 -12.60
N LYS A 23 10.56 3.80 -12.21
CA LYS A 23 11.96 4.19 -11.95
C LYS A 23 12.75 4.34 -13.24
N ASN A 24 12.53 3.43 -14.19
CA ASN A 24 13.25 3.41 -15.46
C ASN A 24 12.38 2.81 -16.57
N VAL A 25 12.63 3.21 -17.81
CA VAL A 25 11.98 2.63 -19.00
C VAL A 25 13.07 2.28 -20.01
N GLU A 26 13.18 1.01 -20.37
CA GLU A 26 14.10 0.47 -21.37
C GLU A 26 13.31 -0.20 -22.48
N GLU A 27 13.42 0.30 -23.70
CA GLU A 27 12.74 -0.22 -24.90
C GLU A 27 11.29 -0.67 -24.64
N ASN A 28 11.11 -1.94 -24.23
CA ASN A 28 9.80 -2.56 -24.00
C ASN A 28 9.52 -2.90 -22.54
N LYS A 29 10.40 -2.55 -21.60
CA LYS A 29 10.26 -2.87 -20.18
C LYS A 29 10.32 -1.60 -19.33
N ALA A 30 9.50 -1.57 -18.31
CA ALA A 30 9.55 -0.56 -17.26
C ALA A 30 9.95 -1.22 -15.92
N GLU A 31 10.87 -0.60 -15.21
CA GLU A 31 11.15 -0.89 -13.82
C GLU A 31 10.12 -0.17 -12.98
N ILE A 32 9.37 -0.92 -12.20
CA ILE A 32 8.24 -0.44 -11.40
C ILE A 32 8.53 -0.69 -9.93
N GLU A 33 8.34 0.32 -9.13
CA GLU A 33 8.30 0.20 -7.68
C GLU A 33 6.88 0.48 -7.19
N ASP A 34 6.31 -0.47 -6.49
CA ASP A 34 5.00 -0.37 -5.84
C ASP A 34 5.21 -0.32 -4.32
N ASP A 35 4.78 0.76 -3.68
CA ASP A 35 4.76 0.92 -2.24
C ASP A 35 3.34 0.72 -1.72
N TYR A 36 3.11 -0.39 -1.01
CA TYR A 36 1.82 -0.82 -0.50
C TYR A 36 1.64 -0.41 0.96
N TYR A 37 0.60 0.33 1.26
CA TYR A 37 0.18 0.71 2.61
C TYR A 37 -1.10 -0.03 3.00
N TYR A 38 -1.06 -0.82 4.05
CA TYR A 38 -2.20 -1.58 4.56
C TYR A 38 -2.86 -0.84 5.72
N TYR A 39 -4.19 -0.68 5.68
CA TYR A 39 -4.94 0.09 6.65
C TYR A 39 -5.81 -0.77 7.57
N ASN A 40 -5.88 -0.40 8.85
CA ASN A 40 -6.82 -0.98 9.80
C ASN A 40 -8.22 -0.39 9.62
N VAL A 41 -9.01 -1.03 8.77
CA VAL A 41 -10.37 -0.55 8.43
C VAL A 41 -11.37 -0.77 9.56
N ASN A 42 -11.19 -1.79 10.40
CA ASN A 42 -12.14 -2.11 11.47
C ASN A 42 -12.26 -0.99 12.51
N LYS A 43 -11.15 -0.36 12.89
CA LYS A 43 -11.14 0.79 13.79
C LYS A 43 -11.77 2.03 13.15
N PHE A 44 -11.45 2.29 11.89
CA PHE A 44 -11.98 3.44 11.15
C PHE A 44 -13.51 3.40 11.03
N LEU A 45 -14.08 2.25 10.65
CA LEU A 45 -15.52 2.08 10.49
C LEU A 45 -16.28 2.15 11.83
N ALA A 46 -15.67 1.67 12.91
CA ALA A 46 -16.32 1.64 14.23
C ALA A 46 -16.33 3.01 14.92
N ASN A 47 -15.26 3.82 14.79
CA ASN A 47 -15.02 4.97 15.66
C ASN A 47 -14.79 6.29 14.92
N ASN A 48 -14.89 6.33 13.58
CA ASN A 48 -14.52 7.50 12.78
C ASN A 48 -13.09 8.02 13.10
N GLU A 49 -12.17 7.08 13.37
CA GLU A 49 -10.77 7.39 13.70
C GLU A 49 -9.97 7.75 12.44
N ILE A 50 -8.79 8.34 12.64
CA ILE A 50 -7.81 8.57 11.58
C ILE A 50 -7.31 7.21 11.06
N LEU A 51 -7.06 7.10 9.76
CA LEU A 51 -6.59 5.86 9.14
C LEU A 51 -5.22 5.45 9.70
N GLN A 52 -5.18 4.30 10.36
CA GLN A 52 -3.95 3.70 10.84
C GLN A 52 -3.35 2.80 9.76
N ILE A 53 -2.11 3.05 9.35
CA ILE A 53 -1.33 2.10 8.57
C ILE A 53 -0.80 1.03 9.53
N THR A 54 -1.02 -0.23 9.20
CA THR A 54 -0.57 -1.37 10.01
C THR A 54 0.73 -1.96 9.51
N ASP A 55 0.97 -1.85 8.22
CA ASP A 55 2.15 -2.39 7.55
C ASP A 55 2.37 -1.72 6.20
N ASN A 56 3.59 -1.79 5.67
CA ASN A 56 3.89 -1.42 4.30
C ASN A 56 4.88 -2.41 3.67
N ASP A 57 4.71 -2.67 2.38
CA ASP A 57 5.61 -3.48 1.56
C ASP A 57 6.08 -2.66 0.35
N ILE A 58 7.38 -2.59 0.11
CA ILE A 58 7.95 -1.98 -1.09
C ILE A 58 8.44 -3.11 -2.00
N ILE A 59 7.99 -3.10 -3.25
CA ILE A 59 8.26 -4.15 -4.22
C ILE A 59 8.73 -3.55 -5.52
N THR A 60 9.90 -4.00 -6.00
CA THR A 60 10.44 -3.62 -7.30
C THR A 60 10.38 -4.80 -8.27
N TYR A 61 9.90 -4.56 -9.47
CA TYR A 61 9.82 -5.57 -10.53
C TYR A 61 9.86 -4.93 -11.92
N TYR A 62 10.14 -5.74 -12.94
CA TYR A 62 10.05 -5.30 -14.33
C TYR A 62 8.74 -5.76 -14.96
N ARG A 63 8.19 -4.92 -15.84
CA ARG A 63 6.98 -5.24 -16.59
C ARG A 63 7.13 -4.75 -18.04
N ASP A 64 6.80 -5.62 -19.01
CA ASP A 64 6.76 -5.23 -20.41
C ASP A 64 5.42 -4.63 -20.87
N SER A 65 5.37 -4.19 -22.13
CA SER A 65 4.18 -3.59 -22.72
C SER A 65 2.98 -4.54 -22.82
N ASN A 66 3.22 -5.85 -22.89
CA ASN A 66 2.17 -6.86 -22.92
C ASN A 66 1.65 -7.23 -21.54
N GLY A 67 2.36 -6.83 -20.49
CA GLY A 67 1.99 -7.10 -19.10
C GLY A 67 2.75 -8.25 -18.45
N VAL A 68 3.76 -8.83 -19.14
CA VAL A 68 4.63 -9.86 -18.56
C VAL A 68 5.53 -9.24 -17.50
N MET A 69 5.62 -9.88 -16.36
CA MET A 69 6.34 -9.38 -15.18
C MET A 69 7.54 -10.26 -14.85
N ASP A 70 8.65 -9.63 -14.51
CA ASP A 70 9.80 -10.27 -13.90
C ASP A 70 9.85 -9.86 -12.42
N VAL A 71 9.43 -10.76 -11.55
CA VAL A 71 9.25 -10.56 -10.10
C VAL A 71 10.08 -11.61 -9.37
N GLN A 72 10.80 -11.21 -8.32
CA GLN A 72 11.58 -12.14 -7.49
C GLN A 72 10.67 -13.19 -6.83
N ASN A 73 11.17 -14.42 -6.68
CA ASN A 73 10.38 -15.55 -6.23
C ASN A 73 10.01 -15.52 -4.73
N ASP A 74 10.69 -14.73 -3.94
CA ASP A 74 10.42 -14.53 -2.51
C ASP A 74 9.36 -13.47 -2.22
N GLN A 75 8.89 -12.76 -3.25
CA GLN A 75 7.86 -11.74 -3.11
C GLN A 75 6.44 -12.35 -3.25
N LYS A 76 5.56 -12.05 -2.29
CA LYS A 76 4.14 -12.48 -2.33
C LYS A 76 3.25 -11.58 -3.20
N ILE A 77 3.72 -10.38 -3.52
CA ILE A 77 3.02 -9.38 -4.34
C ILE A 77 3.87 -9.07 -5.58
N PRO A 78 3.25 -8.81 -6.74
CA PRO A 78 1.83 -8.98 -7.04
C PRO A 78 1.40 -10.45 -6.98
N SER A 79 0.23 -10.71 -6.41
CA SER A 79 -0.29 -12.07 -6.23
C SER A 79 -0.67 -12.76 -7.54
N ILE A 80 -0.96 -12.01 -8.58
CA ILE A 80 -1.17 -12.53 -9.94
C ILE A 80 -0.10 -11.92 -10.82
N ARG A 81 0.80 -12.76 -11.35
CA ARG A 81 1.90 -12.38 -12.22
C ARG A 81 1.55 -12.67 -13.67
N ASN A 82 1.96 -11.79 -14.59
CA ASN A 82 1.70 -11.89 -16.03
C ASN A 82 0.20 -11.77 -16.41
N ALA A 83 -0.59 -11.11 -15.56
CA ALA A 83 -1.96 -10.72 -15.86
C ALA A 83 -2.25 -9.30 -15.32
N PRO A 84 -3.03 -8.47 -16.03
CA PRO A 84 -3.58 -8.75 -17.38
C PRO A 84 -2.48 -8.74 -18.45
N TYR A 85 -2.68 -9.58 -19.47
CA TYR A 85 -1.84 -9.66 -20.67
C TYR A 85 -2.58 -9.00 -21.85
N PHE A 86 -1.85 -8.21 -22.63
CA PHE A 86 -2.38 -7.54 -23.82
C PHE A 86 -1.70 -8.11 -25.08
N PRO A 87 -2.48 -8.46 -26.14
CA PRO A 87 -1.92 -8.99 -27.37
C PRO A 87 -1.17 -7.91 -28.17
N ASP A 88 -0.26 -8.36 -29.08
CA ASP A 88 0.56 -7.47 -29.91
C ASP A 88 -0.18 -6.87 -31.10
N HIS A 89 -1.47 -7.12 -31.22
CA HIS A 89 -2.31 -6.61 -32.31
C HIS A 89 -3.50 -5.83 -31.76
N SER A 90 -4.08 -4.98 -32.60
CA SER A 90 -5.28 -4.22 -32.26
C SER A 90 -6.46 -5.16 -32.04
N ILE A 91 -7.23 -4.89 -30.99
CA ILE A 91 -8.42 -5.63 -30.60
C ILE A 91 -9.67 -4.77 -30.76
N VAL A 92 -10.81 -5.41 -31.03
CA VAL A 92 -12.12 -4.78 -31.14
C VAL A 92 -13.12 -5.43 -30.18
N PRO A 93 -14.22 -4.74 -29.83
CA PRO A 93 -15.25 -5.33 -28.96
C PRO A 93 -15.71 -6.70 -29.44
N GLY A 94 -15.73 -7.69 -28.55
CA GLY A 94 -16.03 -9.08 -28.82
C GLY A 94 -14.80 -9.98 -29.00
N ASP A 95 -13.61 -9.42 -29.19
CA ASP A 95 -12.39 -10.22 -29.31
C ASP A 95 -12.05 -10.91 -27.99
N LYS A 96 -11.49 -12.14 -28.15
CA LYS A 96 -11.08 -12.99 -27.03
C LYS A 96 -9.65 -13.48 -27.23
N TRP A 97 -8.92 -13.55 -26.13
CA TRP A 97 -7.56 -14.11 -26.13
C TRP A 97 -7.27 -14.83 -24.82
N ASN A 98 -6.17 -15.54 -24.77
CA ASN A 98 -5.73 -16.25 -23.58
C ASN A 98 -4.25 -15.96 -23.33
N SER A 99 -3.84 -16.07 -22.08
CA SER A 99 -2.42 -16.06 -21.70
C SER A 99 -2.18 -16.98 -20.52
N SER A 100 -0.94 -17.45 -20.39
CA SER A 100 -0.51 -18.12 -19.17
C SER A 100 -0.05 -17.09 -18.15
N ALA A 101 -0.38 -17.33 -16.89
CA ALA A 101 -0.01 -16.49 -15.75
C ALA A 101 0.34 -17.36 -14.53
N THR A 102 0.71 -16.74 -13.44
CA THR A 102 0.98 -17.44 -12.17
C THR A 102 0.26 -16.73 -11.05
N GLU A 103 -0.50 -17.48 -10.27
CA GLU A 103 -1.03 -17.00 -8.99
C GLU A 103 -0.09 -17.40 -7.85
N VAL A 104 0.28 -16.42 -7.00
CA VAL A 104 1.13 -16.62 -5.82
C VAL A 104 0.27 -16.46 -4.58
N GLN A 105 0.33 -17.45 -3.69
CA GLN A 105 -0.44 -17.43 -2.45
C GLN A 105 0.44 -17.77 -1.24
N ASP A 106 0.22 -17.03 -0.14
CA ASP A 106 0.71 -17.30 1.20
C ASP A 106 -0.50 -17.62 2.10
N ILE A 107 -0.96 -18.87 2.04
CA ILE A 107 -2.23 -19.30 2.66
C ILE A 107 -2.18 -19.22 4.18
N TYR A 108 -1.02 -19.41 4.77
CA TYR A 108 -0.84 -19.40 6.22
C TYR A 108 -0.27 -18.08 6.77
N ASN A 109 0.05 -17.14 5.88
CA ASN A 109 0.68 -15.86 6.22
C ASN A 109 1.96 -16.03 7.06
N ASP A 110 2.78 -17.00 6.66
CA ASP A 110 4.07 -17.32 7.28
C ASP A 110 5.25 -17.22 6.30
N ASN A 111 5.03 -16.55 5.16
CA ASN A 111 5.96 -16.36 4.05
C ASN A 111 6.32 -17.67 3.30
N THR A 112 5.52 -18.72 3.46
CA THR A 112 5.66 -19.93 2.65
C THR A 112 4.82 -19.78 1.38
N LEU A 113 5.47 -19.34 0.31
CA LEU A 113 4.80 -19.04 -0.96
C LEU A 113 4.49 -20.30 -1.76
N SER A 114 3.30 -20.31 -2.35
CA SER A 114 2.85 -21.32 -3.31
C SER A 114 2.62 -20.67 -4.67
N PHE A 115 3.12 -21.31 -5.74
CA PHE A 115 3.05 -20.81 -7.10
C PHE A 115 2.16 -21.72 -7.94
N PHE A 116 1.05 -21.17 -8.41
CA PHE A 116 0.05 -21.89 -9.19
C PHE A 116 0.03 -21.37 -10.62
N PRO A 117 0.45 -22.18 -11.62
CA PRO A 117 0.24 -21.82 -13.02
C PRO A 117 -1.25 -21.76 -13.31
N ILE A 118 -1.68 -20.73 -14.01
CA ILE A 118 -3.06 -20.49 -14.42
C ILE A 118 -3.13 -20.08 -15.89
N ASP A 119 -4.19 -20.49 -16.56
CA ASP A 119 -4.55 -20.00 -17.89
C ASP A 119 -5.67 -18.98 -17.75
N VAL A 120 -5.41 -17.76 -18.21
CA VAL A 120 -6.33 -16.63 -18.09
C VAL A 120 -6.98 -16.39 -19.43
N SER A 121 -8.31 -16.35 -19.44
CA SER A 121 -9.10 -15.98 -20.63
C SER A 121 -9.58 -14.54 -20.50
N TYR A 122 -9.52 -13.83 -21.61
CA TYR A 122 -9.89 -12.42 -21.74
C TYR A 122 -10.97 -12.23 -22.77
N GLU A 123 -11.82 -11.22 -22.57
CA GLU A 123 -12.81 -10.76 -23.53
C GLU A 123 -12.89 -9.24 -23.50
N PHE A 124 -12.72 -8.58 -24.65
CA PHE A 124 -12.97 -7.17 -24.78
C PHE A 124 -14.47 -6.93 -24.93
N ILE A 125 -15.14 -6.56 -23.84
CA ILE A 125 -16.60 -6.37 -23.81
C ILE A 125 -17.05 -5.18 -24.67
N GLY A 126 -16.26 -4.09 -24.70
CA GLY A 126 -16.59 -2.85 -25.36
C GLY A 126 -16.11 -1.64 -24.56
N TYR A 127 -16.57 -0.47 -24.93
CA TYR A 127 -16.23 0.76 -24.24
C TYR A 127 -17.29 1.13 -23.20
N ASP A 128 -16.88 1.87 -22.17
CA ASP A 128 -17.79 2.56 -21.29
C ASP A 128 -18.30 3.82 -22.01
N GLU A 129 -19.61 3.97 -22.04
CA GLU A 129 -20.28 5.12 -22.69
C GLU A 129 -20.48 6.30 -21.72
N THR A 130 -20.06 6.15 -20.47
CA THR A 130 -20.21 7.21 -19.45
C THR A 130 -18.97 8.09 -19.42
N GLY A 131 -19.08 9.32 -19.95
CA GLY A 131 -18.04 10.34 -19.92
C GLY A 131 -17.32 10.55 -21.27
N ASP A 132 -16.40 11.52 -21.27
CA ASP A 132 -15.70 11.97 -22.48
C ASP A 132 -14.48 11.08 -22.84
N LYS A 133 -14.07 10.17 -21.95
CA LYS A 133 -12.90 9.30 -22.14
C LYS A 133 -13.29 7.94 -22.70
N LYS A 134 -12.46 7.42 -23.59
CA LYS A 134 -12.63 6.10 -24.19
C LYS A 134 -12.10 5.00 -23.25
N ILE A 135 -12.94 4.52 -22.34
CA ILE A 135 -12.60 3.50 -21.35
C ILE A 135 -13.00 2.13 -21.85
N ALA A 136 -12.03 1.28 -22.17
CA ALA A 136 -12.27 -0.11 -22.58
C ALA A 136 -12.65 -0.97 -21.35
N LYS A 137 -13.66 -1.82 -21.50
CA LYS A 137 -14.08 -2.83 -20.51
C LYS A 137 -13.55 -4.19 -20.95
N ILE A 138 -12.63 -4.75 -20.18
CA ILE A 138 -12.02 -6.05 -20.45
C ILE A 138 -12.36 -6.98 -19.28
N LEU A 139 -13.05 -8.08 -19.61
CA LEU A 139 -13.30 -9.15 -18.66
C LEU A 139 -12.16 -10.15 -18.74
N TYR A 140 -11.55 -10.52 -17.61
CA TYR A 140 -10.66 -11.66 -17.55
C TYR A 140 -10.99 -12.58 -16.39
N GLN A 141 -10.77 -13.87 -16.63
CA GLN A 141 -11.12 -14.91 -15.68
C GLN A 141 -10.20 -16.12 -15.82
N TYR A 142 -10.06 -16.85 -14.72
CA TYR A 142 -9.34 -18.11 -14.69
C TYR A 142 -9.95 -19.08 -13.68
N HIS A 143 -9.62 -20.35 -13.89
CA HIS A 143 -9.90 -21.43 -12.95
C HIS A 143 -8.57 -22.02 -12.49
N LEU A 144 -8.23 -21.81 -11.23
CA LEU A 144 -7.08 -22.43 -10.60
C LEU A 144 -7.49 -23.79 -10.06
N LYS A 145 -6.87 -24.85 -10.55
CA LYS A 145 -7.09 -26.21 -10.07
C LYS A 145 -5.76 -26.93 -9.95
N ALA A 146 -5.32 -27.18 -8.71
CA ALA A 146 -4.06 -27.84 -8.46
C ALA A 146 -4.19 -28.88 -7.35
N LYS A 147 -3.51 -30.01 -7.56
CA LYS A 147 -3.23 -31.00 -6.54
C LYS A 147 -1.73 -30.96 -6.28
N ASN A 148 -1.33 -30.95 -5.02
CA ASN A 148 0.08 -30.93 -4.67
C ASN A 148 0.76 -32.22 -5.13
N ASP A 149 1.77 -32.08 -5.96
CA ASP A 149 2.62 -33.16 -6.45
C ASP A 149 3.97 -33.24 -5.70
N PHE A 150 4.11 -32.38 -4.64
CA PHE A 150 5.29 -32.28 -3.79
C PHE A 150 6.57 -31.89 -4.52
N THR A 151 6.45 -31.11 -5.60
CA THR A 151 7.58 -30.60 -6.40
C THR A 151 8.23 -29.31 -5.86
N ASN A 152 7.95 -28.93 -4.61
CA ASN A 152 8.47 -27.72 -3.93
C ASN A 152 7.98 -26.35 -4.46
N LYS A 153 7.05 -26.33 -5.39
CA LYS A 153 6.40 -25.07 -5.86
C LYS A 153 5.14 -24.72 -5.10
N ILE A 154 4.58 -25.68 -4.38
CA ILE A 154 3.37 -25.54 -3.58
C ILE A 154 3.70 -25.98 -2.15
N ASP A 155 3.25 -25.19 -1.18
CA ASP A 155 3.39 -25.53 0.23
C ASP A 155 2.89 -26.97 0.51
N ASN A 156 3.72 -27.78 1.12
CA ASN A 156 3.45 -29.19 1.40
C ASN A 156 2.22 -29.42 2.28
N ARG A 157 1.77 -28.40 2.98
CA ARG A 157 0.53 -28.41 3.76
C ARG A 157 -0.73 -28.36 2.90
N ILE A 158 -0.64 -27.84 1.66
CA ILE A 158 -1.76 -27.79 0.73
C ILE A 158 -1.86 -29.12 0.01
N LEU A 159 -2.99 -29.80 0.10
CA LEU A 159 -3.26 -31.05 -0.59
C LEU A 159 -3.95 -30.82 -1.94
N TYR A 160 -4.81 -29.81 -1.98
CA TYR A 160 -5.63 -29.49 -3.14
C TYR A 160 -6.15 -28.07 -3.05
N ILE A 161 -6.21 -27.39 -4.18
CA ILE A 161 -6.87 -26.10 -4.35
C ILE A 161 -7.74 -26.13 -5.60
N ASP A 162 -8.92 -25.55 -5.50
CA ASP A 162 -9.86 -25.35 -6.60
C ASP A 162 -10.46 -23.97 -6.43
N GLY A 163 -10.31 -23.09 -7.41
CA GLY A 163 -10.75 -21.72 -7.28
C GLY A 163 -11.04 -21.04 -8.60
N VAL A 164 -11.97 -20.13 -8.57
CA VAL A 164 -12.34 -19.31 -9.71
C VAL A 164 -12.13 -17.84 -9.38
N SER A 165 -11.66 -17.10 -10.37
CA SER A 165 -11.51 -15.65 -10.29
C SER A 165 -12.08 -15.02 -11.53
N LYS A 166 -12.81 -13.92 -11.33
CA LYS A 166 -13.40 -13.10 -12.39
C LYS A 166 -13.13 -11.63 -12.09
N THR A 167 -12.62 -10.90 -13.07
CA THR A 167 -12.30 -9.48 -12.93
C THR A 167 -12.79 -8.71 -14.15
N LEU A 168 -13.52 -7.64 -13.91
CA LEU A 168 -13.85 -6.64 -14.91
C LEU A 168 -12.90 -5.47 -14.76
N MET A 169 -12.07 -5.24 -15.76
CA MET A 169 -11.08 -4.17 -15.82
C MET A 169 -11.58 -3.03 -16.72
N PHE A 170 -11.40 -1.81 -16.25
CA PHE A 170 -11.62 -0.57 -16.97
C PHE A 170 -10.25 0.03 -17.33
N PHE A 171 -10.01 0.20 -18.61
CA PHE A 171 -8.72 0.59 -19.16
C PHE A 171 -8.86 1.82 -20.04
N ASP A 172 -8.14 2.89 -19.70
CA ASP A 172 -8.03 4.10 -20.51
C ASP A 172 -7.15 3.78 -21.72
N ALA A 173 -7.78 3.59 -22.88
CA ALA A 173 -7.07 3.20 -24.10
C ALA A 173 -6.21 4.32 -24.70
N GLU A 174 -6.46 5.58 -24.36
CA GLU A 174 -5.70 6.73 -24.83
C GLU A 174 -4.39 6.88 -24.05
N ASN A 175 -4.46 6.69 -22.73
CA ASN A 175 -3.31 6.86 -21.84
C ASN A 175 -2.59 5.53 -21.51
N GLY A 176 -3.11 4.39 -21.97
CA GLY A 176 -2.52 3.09 -21.72
C GLY A 176 -2.56 2.65 -20.24
N THR A 177 -3.54 3.12 -19.46
CA THR A 177 -3.57 2.92 -18.02
C THR A 177 -4.87 2.26 -17.55
N ARG A 178 -4.78 1.42 -16.52
CA ARG A 178 -5.96 0.94 -15.80
C ARG A 178 -6.55 2.07 -14.97
N THR A 179 -7.88 2.15 -14.94
CA THR A 179 -8.58 3.13 -14.11
C THR A 179 -9.34 2.46 -12.96
N LYS A 180 -9.86 1.26 -13.20
CA LYS A 180 -10.64 0.51 -12.21
C LYS A 180 -10.60 -0.98 -12.49
N GLU A 181 -10.67 -1.80 -11.44
CA GLU A 181 -10.99 -3.22 -11.50
C GLU A 181 -12.05 -3.55 -10.46
N ILE A 182 -12.99 -4.43 -10.84
CA ILE A 182 -13.96 -5.04 -9.91
C ILE A 182 -13.72 -6.54 -10.00
N TYR A 183 -13.47 -7.19 -8.85
CA TYR A 183 -13.14 -8.60 -8.85
C TYR A 183 -13.96 -9.41 -7.86
N GLU A 184 -14.14 -10.68 -8.19
CA GLU A 184 -14.72 -11.73 -7.35
C GLU A 184 -13.86 -12.98 -7.44
N ARG A 185 -13.59 -13.60 -6.28
CA ARG A 185 -12.81 -14.83 -6.17
C ARG A 185 -13.47 -15.79 -5.20
N GLN A 186 -13.39 -17.07 -5.51
CA GLN A 186 -13.80 -18.13 -4.61
C GLN A 186 -12.79 -19.27 -4.68
N TYR A 187 -12.29 -19.69 -3.51
CA TYR A 187 -11.34 -20.79 -3.41
C TYR A 187 -11.86 -21.83 -2.43
N PHE A 188 -11.69 -23.08 -2.82
CA PHE A 188 -11.80 -24.24 -1.96
C PHE A 188 -10.40 -24.84 -1.78
N ILE A 189 -9.89 -24.87 -0.55
CA ILE A 189 -8.53 -25.30 -0.24
C ILE A 189 -8.58 -26.42 0.78
N LYS A 190 -7.99 -27.55 0.43
CA LYS A 190 -7.81 -28.68 1.32
C LYS A 190 -6.37 -28.72 1.80
N THR A 191 -6.17 -28.70 3.11
CA THR A 191 -4.85 -28.64 3.72
C THR A 191 -4.66 -29.76 4.74
N LYS A 192 -3.40 -30.03 5.06
CA LYS A 192 -3.00 -30.98 6.11
C LYS A 192 -2.21 -30.23 7.18
N ASN A 193 -2.61 -30.40 8.44
CA ASN A 193 -1.88 -29.89 9.60
C ASN A 193 -1.68 -31.06 10.58
N GLY A 194 -0.47 -31.63 10.60
CA GLY A 194 -0.20 -32.87 11.30
C GLY A 194 -1.05 -34.01 10.75
N GLU A 195 -1.86 -34.65 11.60
CA GLU A 195 -2.79 -35.69 11.21
C GLU A 195 -4.16 -35.20 10.75
N TYR A 196 -4.44 -33.89 10.92
CA TYR A 196 -5.74 -33.31 10.60
C TYR A 196 -5.79 -32.80 9.16
N VAL A 197 -6.92 -33.08 8.52
CA VAL A 197 -7.26 -32.50 7.22
C VAL A 197 -8.30 -31.41 7.43
N LEU A 198 -8.00 -30.21 6.92
CA LEU A 198 -8.86 -29.05 7.03
C LEU A 198 -9.36 -28.62 5.64
N ASN A 199 -10.60 -28.19 5.57
CA ASN A 199 -11.20 -27.66 4.36
C ASN A 199 -11.52 -26.19 4.59
N PHE A 200 -10.91 -25.32 3.79
CA PHE A 200 -11.16 -23.89 3.78
C PHE A 200 -11.96 -23.52 2.52
N GLU A 201 -12.94 -22.66 2.71
CA GLU A 201 -13.58 -21.94 1.64
C GLU A 201 -13.33 -20.45 1.85
N ILE A 202 -12.80 -19.79 0.85
CA ILE A 202 -12.48 -18.35 0.88
C ILE A 202 -13.26 -17.67 -0.23
N THR A 203 -14.09 -16.70 0.14
CA THR A 203 -14.73 -15.79 -0.83
C THR A 203 -14.16 -14.39 -0.64
N ASP A 204 -13.68 -13.81 -1.72
CA ASP A 204 -13.10 -12.47 -1.75
C ASP A 204 -13.70 -11.68 -2.90
N SER A 205 -14.04 -10.43 -2.65
CA SER A 205 -14.53 -9.50 -3.66
C SER A 205 -14.09 -8.08 -3.32
N GLY A 206 -13.87 -7.27 -4.32
CA GLY A 206 -13.43 -5.92 -4.09
C GLY A 206 -13.33 -5.08 -5.34
N GLU A 207 -12.82 -3.89 -5.11
CA GLU A 207 -12.59 -2.88 -6.13
C GLU A 207 -11.19 -2.31 -5.97
N ARG A 208 -10.52 -2.06 -7.09
CA ARG A 208 -9.27 -1.31 -7.18
C ARG A 208 -9.48 -0.11 -8.08
N ILE A 209 -9.02 1.06 -7.66
CA ILE A 209 -9.10 2.30 -8.44
C ILE A 209 -7.69 2.83 -8.60
N TRP A 210 -7.36 3.24 -9.81
CA TRP A 210 -6.10 3.91 -10.15
C TRP A 210 -6.42 5.35 -10.54
N THR A 211 -5.78 6.27 -9.86
CA THR A 211 -5.80 7.70 -10.19
C THR A 211 -4.41 8.13 -10.63
N PRO A 212 -4.27 8.84 -11.75
CA PRO A 212 -3.02 9.49 -12.08
C PRO A 212 -2.59 10.41 -10.95
N ILE A 213 -1.30 10.37 -10.60
CA ILE A 213 -0.74 11.31 -9.63
C ILE A 213 -0.45 12.64 -10.34
N GLU A 214 -0.99 13.70 -9.80
CA GLU A 214 -0.61 15.05 -10.21
C GLU A 214 0.71 15.40 -9.52
N LEU A 215 1.79 15.44 -10.32
CA LEU A 215 3.12 15.72 -9.80
C LEU A 215 3.18 17.15 -9.25
N MET A 216 3.70 17.26 -8.05
CA MET A 216 3.97 18.56 -7.43
C MET A 216 5.28 19.17 -7.96
N LYS A 217 5.34 20.49 -8.03
CA LYS A 217 6.59 21.22 -8.27
C LYS A 217 7.44 21.23 -6.99
N LYS A 218 7.97 20.06 -6.64
CA LYS A 218 8.62 19.81 -5.34
C LYS A 218 9.70 20.83 -4.99
N GLU A 219 10.51 21.29 -5.97
CA GLU A 219 11.56 22.28 -5.76
C GLU A 219 11.00 23.61 -5.25
N GLU A 220 10.02 24.16 -5.95
CA GLU A 220 9.39 25.45 -5.59
C GLU A 220 8.74 25.34 -4.19
N LEU A 221 8.02 24.24 -3.93
CA LEU A 221 7.33 24.03 -2.67
C LEU A 221 8.27 23.80 -1.48
N VAL A 222 9.42 23.13 -1.69
CA VAL A 222 10.45 23.01 -0.65
C VAL A 222 11.01 24.36 -0.26
N ASP A 223 11.28 25.24 -1.25
CA ASP A 223 11.81 26.57 -0.98
C ASP A 223 10.75 27.46 -0.27
N ASP A 224 9.49 27.37 -0.66
CA ASP A 224 8.38 28.07 0.02
C ASP A 224 8.23 27.62 1.48
N ILE A 225 8.28 26.30 1.76
CA ILE A 225 8.18 25.78 3.13
C ILE A 225 9.41 26.19 3.96
N LYS A 226 10.62 26.17 3.39
CA LYS A 226 11.83 26.66 4.09
C LYS A 226 11.70 28.13 4.49
N LYS A 227 11.17 28.96 3.60
CA LYS A 227 10.87 30.36 3.88
C LYS A 227 9.85 30.49 5.01
N ASP A 228 8.78 29.71 4.99
CA ASP A 228 7.82 29.66 6.09
C ASP A 228 8.49 29.26 7.43
N PHE A 229 9.45 28.33 7.43
CA PHE A 229 10.20 27.95 8.63
C PHE A 229 11.02 29.12 9.18
N GLU A 230 11.69 29.89 8.31
CA GLU A 230 12.46 31.07 8.70
C GLU A 230 11.55 32.17 9.26
N GLU A 231 10.46 32.50 8.55
CA GLU A 231 9.52 33.56 8.95
C GLU A 231 8.84 33.26 10.29
N ASN A 232 8.51 31.98 10.55
CA ASN A 232 7.87 31.55 11.80
C ASN A 232 8.89 31.09 12.86
N SER A 233 10.21 31.24 12.62
CA SER A 233 11.27 30.80 13.54
C SER A 233 11.16 29.35 13.99
N ILE A 234 10.72 28.43 13.10
CA ILE A 234 10.54 27.00 13.38
C ILE A 234 11.93 26.35 13.43
N LYS A 235 12.30 25.87 14.62
CA LYS A 235 13.58 25.21 14.89
C LYS A 235 13.40 23.68 14.82
N ASP A 236 14.53 22.97 14.61
CA ASP A 236 14.57 21.51 14.59
C ASP A 236 13.55 20.88 13.62
N ALA A 237 13.31 21.58 12.50
CA ALA A 237 12.49 21.13 11.39
C ALA A 237 13.24 21.26 10.09
N THR A 238 13.10 20.27 9.21
CA THR A 238 13.64 20.28 7.86
C THR A 238 12.56 19.91 6.86
N VAL A 239 12.72 20.36 5.62
CA VAL A 239 11.85 19.93 4.50
C VAL A 239 12.72 19.52 3.34
N GLU A 240 12.36 18.41 2.72
CA GLU A 240 13.04 17.86 1.54
C GLU A 240 12.05 17.18 0.58
N LYS A 241 12.52 16.95 -0.63
CA LYS A 241 11.79 16.13 -1.61
C LYS A 241 11.87 14.67 -1.20
N ASP A 242 10.77 13.97 -1.40
CA ASP A 242 10.67 12.53 -1.22
C ASP A 242 10.03 11.89 -2.46
N ASP A 243 10.20 10.60 -2.68
CA ASP A 243 9.62 9.90 -3.83
C ASP A 243 8.10 10.02 -3.87
N ILE A 244 7.44 9.98 -2.70
CA ILE A 244 5.98 10.04 -2.56
C ILE A 244 5.41 11.46 -2.37
N GLY A 245 6.28 12.49 -2.34
CA GLY A 245 5.82 13.87 -2.14
C GLY A 245 6.85 14.79 -1.52
N LEU A 246 6.44 15.56 -0.51
CA LEU A 246 7.33 16.40 0.30
C LEU A 246 7.38 15.84 1.72
N LYS A 247 8.57 15.78 2.31
CA LYS A 247 8.79 15.30 3.67
C LYS A 247 9.22 16.44 4.58
N ILE A 248 8.41 16.74 5.59
CA ILE A 248 8.75 17.62 6.70
C ILE A 248 9.19 16.74 7.86
N THR A 249 10.41 16.91 8.35
CA THR A 249 10.94 16.17 9.50
C THR A 249 10.98 17.08 10.73
N LEU A 250 10.25 16.71 11.76
CA LEU A 250 10.29 17.34 13.07
C LEU A 250 11.26 16.57 13.97
N GLN A 251 12.50 17.09 14.08
CA GLN A 251 13.53 16.50 14.90
C GLN A 251 13.29 16.84 16.38
N ASN A 252 13.80 15.98 17.28
CA ASN A 252 13.77 16.19 18.71
C ASN A 252 12.39 16.60 19.26
N ILE A 253 11.33 16.07 18.65
CA ILE A 253 9.95 16.34 19.12
C ILE A 253 9.75 15.74 20.51
N ARG A 254 9.25 16.56 21.43
CA ARG A 254 9.16 16.21 22.85
C ARG A 254 7.79 15.68 23.21
N PHE A 255 7.83 14.52 23.83
CA PHE A 255 6.69 13.89 24.47
C PHE A 255 7.01 13.67 25.96
N ALA A 256 6.00 13.60 26.79
CA ALA A 256 6.21 13.18 28.17
C ALA A 256 6.93 11.81 28.21
N PRO A 257 7.78 11.53 29.19
CA PRO A 257 8.58 10.30 29.26
C PRO A 257 7.71 9.04 29.06
N GLU A 258 8.18 8.15 28.19
CA GLU A 258 7.50 6.90 27.81
C GLU A 258 6.01 7.07 27.40
N SER A 259 5.67 8.21 26.82
CA SER A 259 4.32 8.60 26.48
C SER A 259 4.23 9.14 25.06
N SER A 260 3.02 9.21 24.55
CA SER A 260 2.66 9.90 23.31
C SER A 260 2.07 11.30 23.56
N LYS A 261 1.98 11.74 24.82
CA LYS A 261 1.46 13.07 25.15
C LYS A 261 2.48 14.13 24.80
N LEU A 262 2.13 15.03 23.87
CA LEU A 262 2.96 16.17 23.48
C LEU A 262 3.25 17.08 24.66
N GLU A 263 4.49 17.55 24.77
CA GLU A 263 4.85 18.59 25.74
C GLU A 263 4.29 19.95 25.32
N PRO A 264 3.96 20.84 26.27
CA PRO A 264 3.44 22.18 25.95
C PRO A 264 4.37 22.99 25.04
N SER A 265 5.69 22.78 25.12
CA SER A 265 6.69 23.45 24.28
C SER A 265 6.57 23.10 22.79
N GLU A 266 5.93 21.97 22.45
CA GLU A 266 5.74 21.54 21.06
C GLU A 266 4.49 22.14 20.40
N ILE A 267 3.57 22.70 21.22
CA ILE A 267 2.29 23.22 20.73
C ILE A 267 2.50 24.37 19.74
N GLU A 268 3.33 25.35 20.05
CA GLU A 268 3.60 26.50 19.19
C GLU A 268 4.25 26.06 17.86
N ARG A 269 5.15 25.07 17.94
CA ARG A 269 5.80 24.52 16.75
C ARG A 269 4.81 23.78 15.85
N LEU A 270 3.93 22.98 16.45
CA LEU A 270 2.88 22.26 15.71
C LEU A 270 1.80 23.21 15.18
N ASP A 271 1.50 24.32 15.85
CA ASP A 271 0.63 25.37 15.34
C ASP A 271 1.22 25.97 14.07
N SER A 272 2.50 26.29 14.06
CA SER A 272 3.17 26.83 12.88
C SER A 272 3.18 25.80 11.73
N ILE A 273 3.43 24.53 12.02
CA ILE A 273 3.34 23.45 11.01
C ILE A 273 1.90 23.32 10.50
N SER A 274 0.90 23.41 11.37
CA SER A 274 -0.52 23.37 10.98
C SER A 274 -0.88 24.47 9.98
N ASN A 275 -0.42 25.71 10.24
CA ASN A 275 -0.62 26.84 9.33
C ASN A 275 0.05 26.64 7.96
N ILE A 276 1.21 25.98 7.92
CA ILE A 276 1.87 25.61 6.67
C ILE A 276 1.04 24.56 5.92
N LEU A 277 0.57 23.52 6.61
CA LEU A 277 -0.21 22.44 6.00
C LEU A 277 -1.57 22.91 5.49
N GLU A 278 -2.16 23.99 6.03
CA GLU A 278 -3.39 24.60 5.51
C GLU A 278 -3.25 25.03 4.03
N LYS A 279 -2.04 25.41 3.59
CA LYS A 279 -1.77 25.76 2.18
C LYS A 279 -1.92 24.55 1.24
N TYR A 280 -1.86 23.34 1.80
CA TYR A 280 -1.94 22.05 1.08
C TYR A 280 -3.27 21.34 1.34
N LYS A 281 -4.31 22.08 1.74
CA LYS A 281 -5.65 21.52 1.96
C LYS A 281 -6.14 20.77 0.72
N GLY A 282 -6.59 19.53 0.91
CA GLY A 282 -6.98 18.64 -0.18
C GLY A 282 -5.92 17.60 -0.57
N LYS A 283 -4.65 17.77 -0.19
CA LYS A 283 -3.64 16.72 -0.33
C LYS A 283 -3.73 15.73 0.83
N SER A 284 -3.37 14.47 0.56
CA SER A 284 -3.25 13.47 1.62
C SER A 284 -1.97 13.70 2.43
N ILE A 285 -2.09 13.53 3.75
CA ILE A 285 -0.99 13.67 4.69
C ILE A 285 -0.74 12.31 5.36
N LEU A 286 0.53 11.92 5.42
CA LEU A 286 0.98 10.76 6.19
C LEU A 286 1.91 11.24 7.31
N VAL A 287 1.62 10.85 8.54
CA VAL A 287 2.44 11.13 9.73
C VAL A 287 3.16 9.85 10.15
N VAL A 288 4.48 9.87 10.15
CA VAL A 288 5.32 8.72 10.50
C VAL A 288 6.12 9.01 11.76
N GLY A 289 5.98 8.15 12.77
CA GLY A 289 6.72 8.26 14.03
C GLY A 289 7.93 7.33 14.05
N HIS A 290 9.03 7.82 14.62
CA HIS A 290 10.26 7.06 14.82
C HIS A 290 10.72 7.15 16.28
N THR A 291 11.41 6.10 16.71
CA THR A 291 12.08 6.02 18.01
C THR A 291 13.56 5.64 17.83
N THR A 292 14.28 5.58 18.91
CA THR A 292 15.61 4.96 18.94
C THR A 292 15.50 3.44 18.90
N ASP A 293 16.61 2.74 18.84
CA ASP A 293 16.72 1.28 18.90
C ASP A 293 16.55 0.70 20.32
N ARG A 294 16.36 1.54 21.35
CA ARG A 294 16.22 1.11 22.74
C ARG A 294 14.88 0.46 23.02
N GLY A 295 14.89 -0.65 23.79
CA GLY A 295 13.70 -1.40 24.16
C GLY A 295 13.37 -2.54 23.19
N THR A 296 12.21 -3.17 23.37
CA THR A 296 11.74 -4.26 22.50
C THR A 296 11.22 -3.72 21.18
N GLU A 297 11.39 -4.46 20.09
CA GLU A 297 10.86 -4.09 18.76
C GLU A 297 9.36 -3.75 18.81
N ARG A 298 8.57 -4.62 19.44
CA ARG A 298 7.14 -4.37 19.62
C ARG A 298 6.84 -3.09 20.40
N GLY A 299 7.60 -2.82 21.48
CA GLY A 299 7.43 -1.59 22.29
C GLY A 299 7.77 -0.35 21.48
N ARG A 300 8.84 -0.38 20.69
CA ARG A 300 9.24 0.71 19.79
C ARG A 300 8.17 1.00 18.74
N LYS A 301 7.65 -0.05 18.08
CA LYS A 301 6.56 0.09 17.10
C LYS A 301 5.32 0.74 17.72
N ILE A 302 4.85 0.25 18.86
CA ILE A 302 3.68 0.80 19.55
C ILE A 302 3.93 2.28 19.93
N LEU A 303 5.05 2.59 20.58
CA LEU A 303 5.34 3.97 21.03
C LEU A 303 5.45 4.95 19.86
N SER A 304 6.14 4.58 18.79
CA SER A 304 6.25 5.42 17.60
C SER A 304 4.90 5.65 16.92
N GLN A 305 4.05 4.64 16.90
CA GLN A 305 2.72 4.74 16.35
C GLN A 305 1.79 5.64 17.17
N GLU A 306 1.82 5.53 18.50
CA GLU A 306 1.06 6.40 19.38
C GLU A 306 1.51 7.86 19.27
N ARG A 307 2.80 8.12 19.13
CA ARG A 307 3.35 9.46 18.90
C ARG A 307 2.91 10.06 17.55
N ALA A 308 3.00 9.27 16.47
CA ALA A 308 2.48 9.69 15.18
C ALA A 308 0.98 10.01 15.25
N LYS A 309 0.20 9.17 15.95
CA LYS A 309 -1.22 9.40 16.19
C LYS A 309 -1.49 10.72 16.90
N SER A 310 -0.73 11.03 17.96
CA SER A 310 -0.90 12.28 18.72
C SER A 310 -0.66 13.52 17.87
N VAL A 311 0.36 13.50 17.01
CA VAL A 311 0.60 14.58 16.05
C VAL A 311 -0.54 14.66 15.02
N ALA A 312 -0.95 13.53 14.47
CA ALA A 312 -2.04 13.47 13.52
C ALA A 312 -3.37 14.01 14.10
N GLU A 313 -3.71 13.62 15.34
CA GLU A 313 -4.89 14.14 16.05
C GLU A 313 -4.79 15.65 16.27
N TYR A 314 -3.59 16.15 16.58
CA TYR A 314 -3.36 17.59 16.74
C TYR A 314 -3.65 18.35 15.45
N LEU A 315 -3.14 17.88 14.31
CA LEU A 315 -3.38 18.48 12.99
C LEU A 315 -4.88 18.51 12.62
N ILE A 316 -5.66 17.49 13.03
CA ILE A 316 -7.12 17.47 12.85
C ILE A 316 -7.80 18.50 13.75
N ILE A 317 -7.39 18.60 15.02
CA ILE A 317 -7.96 19.58 15.99
C ILE A 317 -7.71 21.01 15.50
N ARG A 318 -6.57 21.25 14.85
CA ARG A 318 -6.24 22.55 14.24
C ARG A 318 -6.91 22.78 12.87
N GLU A 319 -7.68 21.83 12.38
CA GLU A 319 -8.34 21.87 11.07
C GLU A 319 -7.35 22.06 9.88
N ALA A 320 -6.07 21.72 10.10
CA ALA A 320 -5.03 21.83 9.10
C ALA A 320 -5.17 20.78 7.98
N VAL A 321 -5.74 19.63 8.30
CA VAL A 321 -5.93 18.51 7.39
C VAL A 321 -7.28 17.86 7.60
N ASP A 322 -7.95 17.47 6.51
CA ASP A 322 -9.18 16.69 6.61
C ASP A 322 -8.90 15.28 7.15
N ARG A 323 -9.73 14.80 8.08
CA ARG A 323 -9.58 13.47 8.69
C ARG A 323 -9.51 12.34 7.66
N SER A 324 -10.28 12.42 6.58
CA SER A 324 -10.30 11.43 5.50
C SER A 324 -9.03 11.40 4.64
N LYS A 325 -8.23 12.47 4.72
CA LYS A 325 -6.96 12.66 4.01
C LYS A 325 -5.73 12.43 4.88
N LEU A 326 -5.92 12.09 6.17
CA LEU A 326 -4.83 11.88 7.10
C LEU A 326 -4.66 10.42 7.46
N SER A 327 -3.41 9.97 7.45
CA SER A 327 -3.02 8.65 7.92
C SER A 327 -1.78 8.74 8.81
N TYR A 328 -1.56 7.72 9.65
CA TYR A 328 -0.39 7.66 10.51
C TYR A 328 0.19 6.26 10.60
N TYR A 329 1.50 6.20 10.84
CA TYR A 329 2.27 4.97 10.92
C TYR A 329 3.41 5.09 11.94
N GLY A 330 3.75 3.97 12.60
CA GLY A 330 4.90 3.90 13.51
C GLY A 330 5.96 2.93 12.98
N LYS A 331 7.15 3.43 12.65
CA LYS A 331 8.28 2.63 12.15
C LYS A 331 9.19 2.09 13.28
N GLY A 332 8.94 2.47 14.54
CA GLY A 332 9.82 2.08 15.64
C GLY A 332 11.23 2.65 15.46
N GLY A 333 12.23 1.84 15.71
CA GLY A 333 13.65 2.18 15.52
C GLY A 333 14.28 1.59 14.25
N ASP A 334 13.47 1.20 13.26
CA ASP A 334 13.94 0.42 12.11
C ASP A 334 14.65 1.28 11.06
N GLU A 335 14.41 2.60 11.07
CA GLU A 335 15.01 3.56 10.14
C GLU A 335 15.76 4.68 10.89
N PRO A 336 16.93 4.39 11.48
CA PRO A 336 17.74 5.41 12.15
C PRO A 336 18.37 6.33 11.09
N ILE A 337 18.36 7.66 11.36
CA ILE A 337 19.05 8.68 10.55
C ILE A 337 20.38 9.11 11.16
N ALA A 338 20.67 8.67 12.39
CA ALA A 338 21.90 8.99 13.12
C ALA A 338 22.30 7.84 14.04
N ASP A 339 23.53 7.90 14.55
CA ASP A 339 24.10 6.86 15.43
C ASP A 339 23.40 6.80 16.79
N ASN A 340 22.74 5.67 17.10
CA ASN A 340 22.06 5.41 18.37
C ASN A 340 23.01 5.30 19.58
N ASN A 341 24.34 5.30 19.39
CA ASN A 341 25.32 5.28 20.48
C ASN A 341 25.65 6.68 21.02
N THR A 342 25.17 7.74 20.40
CA THR A 342 25.38 9.12 20.82
C THR A 342 24.05 9.75 21.27
N GLU A 343 24.11 10.65 22.27
CA GLU A 343 22.89 11.34 22.72
C GLU A 343 22.30 12.23 21.62
N GLU A 344 23.15 12.86 20.82
CA GLU A 344 22.76 13.65 19.67
C GLU A 344 22.02 12.78 18.64
N GLY A 345 22.57 11.62 18.29
CA GLY A 345 21.94 10.70 17.35
C GLY A 345 20.62 10.12 17.88
N LEU A 346 20.53 9.82 19.19
CA LEU A 346 19.27 9.42 19.79
C LEU A 346 18.19 10.51 19.68
N ASN A 347 18.58 11.80 19.83
CA ASN A 347 17.66 12.91 19.66
C ASN A 347 17.18 13.06 18.21
N LEU A 348 18.06 12.89 17.23
CA LEU A 348 17.70 12.92 15.81
C LEU A 348 16.80 11.75 15.41
N ASN A 349 17.02 10.56 15.98
CA ASN A 349 16.21 9.39 15.72
C ASN A 349 14.81 9.48 16.35
N ARG A 350 14.64 10.23 17.46
CA ARG A 350 13.33 10.57 18.04
C ARG A 350 12.67 11.69 17.23
N ARG A 351 12.05 11.33 16.13
CA ARG A 351 11.46 12.29 15.19
C ARG A 351 10.06 11.88 14.75
N VAL A 352 9.37 12.85 14.19
CA VAL A 352 8.13 12.63 13.43
C VAL A 352 8.32 13.22 12.04
N GLU A 353 7.96 12.46 11.03
CA GLU A 353 7.97 12.86 9.63
C GLU A 353 6.52 13.10 9.18
N ILE A 354 6.29 14.19 8.45
CA ILE A 354 4.98 14.54 7.88
C ILE A 354 5.16 14.62 6.37
N PHE A 355 4.52 13.70 5.67
CA PHE A 355 4.56 13.67 4.21
C PHE A 355 3.32 14.36 3.65
N ILE A 356 3.53 15.32 2.75
CA ILE A 356 2.49 15.87 1.88
C ILE A 356 2.54 15.07 0.59
N LEU A 357 1.57 14.17 0.40
CA LEU A 357 1.60 13.18 -0.68
C LEU A 357 1.21 13.78 -2.02
N GLU A 358 1.87 13.33 -3.09
CA GLU A 358 1.41 13.52 -4.46
C GLU A 358 0.16 12.69 -4.71
N GLU A 359 -0.88 13.30 -5.30
CA GLU A 359 -2.17 12.65 -5.62
C GLU A 359 -2.70 13.13 -6.97
#